data_877db9925c2d01c9281ab12bfb29c9a2
#
_entry.id   877db9925c2d01c9281ab12bfb29c9a2
#
_cell.length_a   1.000
_cell.length_b   1.000
_cell.length_c   1.000
_cell.angle_alpha   90.00
_cell.angle_beta   90.00
_cell.angle_gamma   90.00
#
_symmetry.space_group_name_H-M   'P 1'
#
loop_
_entity.id
_entity.type
_entity.pdbx_description
1 polymer ?
#
loop_
_entity_poly.entity_id
_entity_poly.type
_entity_poly.pdbx_seq_one_letter_code
_entity_poly.pdbx_strand_id
1 'polypeptide(L)'
;RKDRYPHMKAYLILEDGTVFTGTSIGSEREVISEIVFNTSMTGYLEVLTDPSYAGQAVVMTYPLIGNYGICHKDMESAKPWPDGYIVRELSRIPSNFRSEDTIQHFLESNHIPGISGIDTRALTKILREKGTMNGMITTNGSFDLEEVKERIRAYQVTGVVLKTTTKEKYVLPGEGKKVALMDFGAKKNIARELNKRGCEVTVYPADTPAEEVLKTKP
;
A
#
# COMPACT_ATOMS: atom_id res chain seq x y z
N ARG A 1 -20.25 23.64 6.48
CA ARG A 1 -20.52 22.22 6.24
C ARG A 1 -19.93 21.47 7.43
N LYS A 2 -20.79 20.82 8.26
CA LYS A 2 -20.34 19.95 9.36
C LYS A 2 -19.43 18.87 8.77
N ASP A 3 -18.29 18.65 9.43
CA ASP A 3 -17.37 17.56 9.07
C ASP A 3 -18.19 16.26 9.01
N ARG A 4 -18.20 15.58 7.85
CA ARG A 4 -18.95 14.34 7.64
C ARG A 4 -18.31 13.13 8.33
N TYR A 5 -17.09 13.32 8.84
CA TYR A 5 -16.33 12.24 9.48
C TYR A 5 -16.15 12.54 10.96
N PRO A 6 -16.62 11.69 11.87
CA PRO A 6 -16.30 11.81 13.28
C PRO A 6 -14.79 11.69 13.45
N HIS A 7 -14.19 12.61 14.20
CA HIS A 7 -12.77 12.58 14.55
C HIS A 7 -12.52 11.45 15.56
N MET A 8 -12.57 10.20 15.08
CA MET A 8 -12.31 9.03 15.92
C MET A 8 -10.81 8.96 16.22
N LYS A 9 -10.46 8.77 17.48
CA LYS A 9 -9.07 8.52 17.86
C LYS A 9 -8.58 7.20 17.27
N ALA A 10 -7.34 7.19 16.83
CA ALA A 10 -6.64 5.99 16.42
C ALA A 10 -5.26 5.94 17.09
N TYR A 11 -4.74 4.75 17.18
CA TYR A 11 -3.45 4.46 17.82
C TYR A 11 -2.60 3.65 16.84
N LEU A 12 -1.34 4.04 16.71
CA LEU A 12 -0.30 3.23 16.10
C LEU A 12 0.61 2.74 17.22
N ILE A 13 0.64 1.44 17.43
CA ILE A 13 1.42 0.77 18.47
C ILE A 13 2.53 -0.02 17.79
N LEU A 14 3.79 0.23 18.14
CA LEU A 14 4.93 -0.49 17.60
C LEU A 14 5.30 -1.68 18.51
N GLU A 15 6.00 -2.66 17.97
CA GLU A 15 6.44 -3.86 18.71
C GLU A 15 7.35 -3.58 19.91
N ASP A 16 8.00 -2.40 19.95
CA ASP A 16 8.80 -1.94 21.09
C ASP A 16 7.97 -1.28 22.20
N GLY A 17 6.66 -1.12 21.99
CA GLY A 17 5.74 -0.48 22.91
C GLY A 17 5.57 1.02 22.70
N THR A 18 6.22 1.62 21.71
CA THR A 18 5.97 3.02 21.33
C THR A 18 4.54 3.19 20.82
N VAL A 19 3.81 4.17 21.34
CA VAL A 19 2.43 4.46 20.95
C VAL A 19 2.34 5.89 20.40
N PHE A 20 1.83 6.00 19.19
CA PHE A 20 1.42 7.27 18.60
C PHE A 20 -0.10 7.38 18.60
N THR A 21 -0.60 8.53 19.01
CA THR A 21 -2.04 8.85 18.99
C THR A 21 -2.35 9.83 17.88
N GLY A 22 -3.38 9.54 17.12
CA GLY A 22 -3.83 10.38 16.03
C GLY A 22 -5.33 10.26 15.80
N THR A 23 -5.74 10.57 14.58
CA THR A 23 -7.13 10.49 14.11
C THR A 23 -7.26 9.39 13.07
N SER A 24 -8.28 8.55 13.19
CA SER A 24 -8.60 7.53 12.20
C SER A 24 -8.92 8.15 10.85
N ILE A 25 -8.34 7.59 9.81
CA ILE A 25 -8.68 7.83 8.42
C ILE A 25 -8.93 6.49 7.73
N GLY A 26 -9.80 6.47 6.71
CA GLY A 26 -10.14 5.23 6.04
C GLY A 26 -11.00 4.30 6.89
N SER A 27 -10.76 3.01 6.79
CA SER A 27 -11.53 1.97 7.46
C SER A 27 -11.21 1.88 8.96
N GLU A 28 -12.22 1.59 9.78
CA GLU A 28 -12.07 1.39 11.23
C GLU A 28 -11.48 0.01 11.60
N ARG A 29 -11.14 -0.79 10.63
CA ARG A 29 -10.56 -2.13 10.84
C ARG A 29 -9.21 -2.05 11.56
N GLU A 30 -9.03 -2.90 12.59
CA GLU A 30 -7.72 -3.13 13.19
C GLU A 30 -6.81 -3.92 12.23
N VAL A 31 -5.54 -3.57 12.19
CA VAL A 31 -4.54 -4.28 11.39
C VAL A 31 -3.20 -4.34 12.12
N ILE A 32 -2.53 -5.50 12.04
CA ILE A 32 -1.12 -5.66 12.38
C ILE A 32 -0.36 -5.84 11.06
N SER A 33 0.74 -5.11 10.91
CA SER A 33 1.51 -5.12 9.66
C SER A 33 2.96 -4.69 9.92
N GLU A 34 3.85 -4.98 8.98
CA GLU A 34 5.18 -4.38 8.96
C GLU A 34 5.07 -2.89 8.62
N ILE A 35 5.67 -2.04 9.44
CA ILE A 35 5.65 -0.59 9.24
C ILE A 35 6.86 -0.17 8.43
N VAL A 36 6.61 0.41 7.26
CA VAL A 36 7.64 0.93 6.36
C VAL A 36 7.38 2.40 6.05
N PHE A 37 8.37 3.13 5.53
CA PHE A 37 8.19 4.52 5.16
C PHE A 37 8.60 4.80 3.71
N ASN A 38 7.94 5.80 3.14
CA ASN A 38 8.23 6.32 1.82
C ASN A 38 8.50 7.83 1.92
N THR A 39 9.62 8.27 1.32
CA THR A 39 10.09 9.66 1.39
C THR A 39 9.71 10.52 0.17
N SER A 40 8.95 9.97 -0.77
CA SER A 40 8.49 10.70 -1.95
C SER A 40 7.62 11.88 -1.56
N MET A 41 7.84 13.03 -2.20
CA MET A 41 7.01 14.24 -2.00
C MET A 41 5.70 14.17 -2.79
N THR A 42 5.67 13.36 -3.83
CA THR A 42 4.53 13.15 -4.75
C THR A 42 4.34 11.66 -4.98
N GLY A 43 3.28 11.27 -5.71
CA GLY A 43 3.09 9.87 -6.09
C GLY A 43 2.49 9.01 -4.98
N TYR A 44 1.68 9.59 -4.09
CA TYR A 44 1.04 8.82 -3.02
C TYR A 44 0.03 7.78 -3.55
N LEU A 45 -0.58 8.02 -4.71
CA LEU A 45 -1.48 7.05 -5.32
C LEU A 45 -0.71 5.87 -5.89
N GLU A 46 0.44 6.13 -6.51
CA GLU A 46 1.37 5.12 -6.98
C GLU A 46 1.83 4.23 -5.82
N VAL A 47 2.16 4.82 -4.66
CA VAL A 47 2.49 4.07 -3.44
C VAL A 47 1.30 3.22 -2.99
N LEU A 48 0.09 3.77 -2.94
CA LEU A 48 -1.11 3.05 -2.53
C LEU A 48 -1.46 1.87 -3.46
N THR A 49 -1.07 1.95 -4.72
CA THR A 49 -1.40 0.92 -5.73
C THR A 49 -0.21 0.07 -6.16
N ASP A 50 0.94 0.23 -5.50
CA ASP A 50 2.14 -0.57 -5.75
C ASP A 50 2.05 -1.92 -5.01
N PRO A 51 2.06 -3.06 -5.73
CA PRO A 51 2.04 -4.39 -5.11
C PRO A 51 3.18 -4.66 -4.13
N SER A 52 4.29 -3.93 -4.24
CA SER A 52 5.44 -4.06 -3.32
C SER A 52 5.08 -3.77 -1.86
N TYR A 53 4.00 -3.01 -1.60
CA TYR A 53 3.54 -2.70 -0.25
C TYR A 53 2.50 -3.68 0.30
N ALA A 54 2.22 -4.78 -0.39
CA ALA A 54 1.33 -5.80 0.15
C ALA A 54 1.91 -6.41 1.44
N GLY A 55 1.12 -6.48 2.50
CA GLY A 55 1.56 -6.92 3.82
C GLY A 55 2.27 -5.85 4.65
N GLN A 56 2.28 -4.59 4.20
CA GLN A 56 2.94 -3.47 4.87
C GLN A 56 1.98 -2.30 5.12
N ALA A 57 2.15 -1.59 6.23
CA ALA A 57 1.56 -0.30 6.46
C ALA A 57 2.58 0.81 6.15
N VAL A 58 2.20 1.75 5.31
CA VAL A 58 3.14 2.73 4.75
C VAL A 58 3.01 4.08 5.45
N VAL A 59 4.14 4.58 5.94
CA VAL A 59 4.29 5.94 6.46
C VAL A 59 4.71 6.86 5.33
N MET A 60 3.88 7.86 5.01
CA MET A 60 4.27 8.94 4.11
C MET A 60 4.97 10.04 4.91
N THR A 61 6.24 10.29 4.59
CA THR A 61 7.03 11.26 5.36
C THR A 61 6.76 12.70 4.95
N TYR A 62 6.21 12.93 3.74
CA TYR A 62 5.81 14.26 3.30
C TYR A 62 4.64 14.77 4.17
N PRO A 63 4.69 16.04 4.66
CA PRO A 63 3.76 16.51 5.68
C PRO A 63 2.28 16.49 5.27
N LEU A 64 1.97 16.88 4.04
CA LEU A 64 0.59 16.98 3.53
C LEU A 64 0.37 15.98 2.41
N ILE A 65 -0.56 15.07 2.60
CA ILE A 65 -0.93 14.03 1.64
C ILE A 65 -2.38 14.25 1.17
N GLY A 66 -2.67 13.91 -0.08
CA GLY A 66 -4.03 13.95 -0.63
C GLY A 66 -4.42 15.26 -1.30
N ASN A 67 -3.51 16.20 -1.45
CA ASN A 67 -3.79 17.53 -2.01
C ASN A 67 -4.26 17.52 -3.48
N TYR A 68 -3.90 16.52 -4.27
CA TYR A 68 -4.38 16.36 -5.65
C TYR A 68 -5.42 15.25 -5.84
N GLY A 69 -5.89 14.62 -4.76
CA GLY A 69 -6.93 13.59 -4.78
C GLY A 69 -6.50 12.28 -5.44
N ILE A 70 -7.45 11.52 -5.90
CA ILE A 70 -7.28 10.24 -6.58
C ILE A 70 -7.60 10.40 -8.06
N CYS A 71 -6.72 9.89 -8.93
CA CYS A 71 -6.94 9.75 -10.37
C CYS A 71 -6.63 8.31 -10.79
N HIS A 72 -7.65 7.55 -11.19
CA HIS A 72 -7.50 6.11 -11.49
C HIS A 72 -6.52 5.81 -12.63
N LYS A 73 -6.23 6.78 -13.50
CA LYS A 73 -5.23 6.62 -14.58
C LYS A 73 -3.79 6.51 -14.05
N ASP A 74 -3.53 7.05 -12.88
CA ASP A 74 -2.21 7.10 -12.27
C ASP A 74 -1.93 5.87 -11.36
N MET A 75 -2.83 4.88 -11.33
CA MET A 75 -2.69 3.66 -10.56
C MET A 75 -1.66 2.70 -11.17
N GLU A 76 -0.75 2.19 -10.35
CA GLU A 76 0.26 1.18 -10.74
C GLU A 76 -0.31 -0.23 -10.90
N SER A 77 -1.48 -0.50 -10.29
CA SER A 77 -2.17 -1.77 -10.36
C SER A 77 -3.71 -1.59 -10.28
N ALA A 78 -4.46 -2.69 -10.29
CA ALA A 78 -5.93 -2.65 -10.31
C ALA A 78 -6.57 -2.25 -8.96
N LYS A 79 -5.82 -2.33 -7.86
CA LYS A 79 -6.32 -2.09 -6.50
C LYS A 79 -5.21 -1.56 -5.59
N PRO A 80 -5.53 -0.98 -4.42
CA PRO A 80 -4.53 -0.70 -3.40
C PRO A 80 -4.02 -1.98 -2.72
N TRP A 81 -2.79 -1.92 -2.22
CA TRP A 81 -2.08 -3.05 -1.63
C TRP A 81 -1.64 -2.87 -0.18
N PRO A 82 -1.29 -1.66 0.32
CA PRO A 82 -0.91 -1.50 1.72
C PRO A 82 -2.00 -1.98 2.67
N ASP A 83 -1.60 -2.59 3.75
CA ASP A 83 -2.50 -3.01 4.82
C ASP A 83 -2.96 -1.82 5.69
N GLY A 84 -2.17 -0.74 5.71
CA GLY A 84 -2.46 0.47 6.47
C GLY A 84 -1.77 1.70 5.89
N TYR A 85 -2.25 2.89 6.26
CA TYR A 85 -1.74 4.16 5.75
C TYR A 85 -1.54 5.17 6.86
N ILE A 86 -0.33 5.72 6.97
CA ILE A 86 0.09 6.56 8.10
C ILE A 86 0.59 7.89 7.56
N VAL A 87 -0.03 8.99 7.97
CA VAL A 87 0.29 10.33 7.49
C VAL A 87 0.36 11.35 8.64
N ARG A 88 1.09 12.43 8.43
CA ARG A 88 1.07 13.57 9.34
C ARG A 88 -0.21 14.39 9.19
N GLU A 89 -0.55 14.74 7.96
CA GLU A 89 -1.74 15.51 7.64
C GLU A 89 -2.38 15.01 6.34
N LEU A 90 -3.69 14.85 6.35
CA LEU A 90 -4.48 14.50 5.19
C LEU A 90 -5.22 15.74 4.67
N SER A 91 -5.06 16.04 3.38
CA SER A 91 -5.82 17.12 2.74
C SER A 91 -7.31 16.80 2.74
N ARG A 92 -8.11 17.70 3.24
CA ARG A 92 -9.57 17.57 3.30
C ARG A 92 -10.25 17.82 1.97
N ILE A 93 -9.64 18.60 1.11
CA ILE A 93 -10.19 19.02 -0.18
C ILE A 93 -9.11 18.89 -1.24
N PRO A 94 -9.28 17.99 -2.21
CA PRO A 94 -8.37 17.94 -3.34
C PRO A 94 -8.50 19.21 -4.18
N SER A 95 -7.37 19.78 -4.59
CA SER A 95 -7.30 21.01 -5.40
C SER A 95 -7.07 20.75 -6.90
N ASN A 96 -7.04 19.48 -7.33
CA ASN A 96 -6.77 19.12 -8.71
C ASN A 96 -8.08 18.88 -9.49
N PHE A 97 -8.19 19.47 -10.68
CA PHE A 97 -9.32 19.26 -11.59
C PHE A 97 -9.48 17.81 -12.10
N ARG A 98 -8.41 17.01 -12.01
CA ARG A 98 -8.42 15.56 -12.36
C ARG A 98 -8.84 14.67 -11.22
N SER A 99 -9.13 15.23 -10.06
CA SER A 99 -9.52 14.45 -8.88
C SER A 99 -10.89 13.81 -9.08
N GLU A 100 -10.93 12.50 -9.01
CA GLU A 100 -12.16 11.67 -9.11
C GLU A 100 -12.66 11.31 -7.71
N ASP A 101 -11.76 11.27 -6.70
CA ASP A 101 -12.07 10.88 -5.33
C ASP A 101 -11.08 11.50 -4.32
N THR A 102 -11.37 11.34 -3.02
CA THR A 102 -10.48 11.69 -1.92
C THR A 102 -9.72 10.47 -1.41
N ILE A 103 -8.56 10.66 -0.80
CA ILE A 103 -7.84 9.54 -0.15
C ILE A 103 -8.69 8.91 0.95
N GLN A 104 -9.41 9.71 1.75
CA GLN A 104 -10.28 9.19 2.80
C GLN A 104 -11.28 8.18 2.26
N HIS A 105 -12.05 8.55 1.25
CA HIS A 105 -13.04 7.67 0.64
C HIS A 105 -12.40 6.47 -0.08
N PHE A 106 -11.25 6.67 -0.72
CA PHE A 106 -10.50 5.59 -1.35
C PHE A 106 -10.03 4.54 -0.35
N LEU A 107 -9.51 4.95 0.80
CA LEU A 107 -9.11 4.03 1.87
C LEU A 107 -10.32 3.30 2.47
N GLU A 108 -11.42 4.02 2.74
CA GLU A 108 -12.67 3.43 3.25
C GLU A 108 -13.24 2.37 2.30
N SER A 109 -13.39 2.72 1.03
CA SER A 109 -13.94 1.84 -0.02
C SER A 109 -13.12 0.58 -0.24
N ASN A 110 -11.82 0.63 0.06
CA ASN A 110 -10.90 -0.50 -0.05
C ASN A 110 -10.57 -1.16 1.29
N HIS A 111 -11.29 -0.81 2.35
CA HIS A 111 -11.12 -1.38 3.70
C HIS A 111 -9.70 -1.25 4.27
N ILE A 112 -9.00 -0.16 3.94
CA ILE A 112 -7.66 0.13 4.44
C ILE A 112 -7.77 1.06 5.64
N PRO A 113 -7.33 0.64 6.84
CA PRO A 113 -7.24 1.52 8.00
C PRO A 113 -6.07 2.47 7.85
N GLY A 114 -6.23 3.66 8.41
CA GLY A 114 -5.15 4.62 8.44
C GLY A 114 -5.23 5.54 9.65
N ILE A 115 -4.16 6.29 9.85
CA ILE A 115 -4.03 7.23 10.94
C ILE A 115 -3.36 8.52 10.47
N SER A 116 -3.94 9.66 10.84
CA SER A 116 -3.38 11.00 10.61
C SER A 116 -3.07 11.71 11.93
N GLY A 117 -2.31 12.78 11.88
CA GLY A 117 -1.89 13.53 13.06
C GLY A 117 -0.67 12.94 13.77
N ILE A 118 0.04 12.03 13.12
CA ILE A 118 1.24 11.37 13.65
C ILE A 118 2.47 12.25 13.40
N ASP A 119 3.39 12.27 14.36
CA ASP A 119 4.76 12.75 14.11
C ASP A 119 5.50 11.72 13.25
N THR A 120 5.30 11.82 11.94
CA THR A 120 5.93 10.91 10.96
C THR A 120 7.44 11.04 10.93
N ARG A 121 8.00 12.19 11.34
CA ARG A 121 9.45 12.37 11.44
C ARG A 121 10.04 11.56 12.59
N ALA A 122 9.41 11.61 13.76
CA ALA A 122 9.82 10.80 14.91
C ALA A 122 9.70 9.29 14.60
N LEU A 123 8.57 8.88 14.00
CA LEU A 123 8.35 7.49 13.59
C LEU A 123 9.42 7.02 12.58
N THR A 124 9.69 7.82 11.54
CA THR A 124 10.71 7.50 10.53
C THR A 124 12.11 7.37 11.15
N LYS A 125 12.43 8.21 12.16
CA LYS A 125 13.71 8.11 12.88
C LYS A 125 13.83 6.76 13.60
N ILE A 126 12.78 6.33 14.30
CA ILE A 126 12.74 5.02 14.97
C ILE A 126 12.97 3.89 13.96
N LEU A 127 12.25 3.90 12.84
CA LEU A 127 12.38 2.88 11.80
C LEU A 127 13.77 2.86 11.14
N ARG A 128 14.42 4.01 11.00
CA ARG A 128 15.78 4.09 10.45
C ARG A 128 16.84 3.56 11.41
N GLU A 129 16.66 3.78 12.71
CA GLU A 129 17.62 3.36 13.74
C GLU A 129 17.47 1.89 14.09
N LYS A 130 16.24 1.37 14.11
CA LYS A 130 15.93 0.00 14.56
C LYS A 130 15.67 -0.99 13.41
N GLY A 131 15.53 -0.52 12.19
CA GLY A 131 15.04 -1.28 11.04
C GLY A 131 13.52 -1.23 10.92
N THR A 132 12.96 -1.99 9.97
CA THR A 132 11.51 -2.17 9.88
C THR A 132 10.98 -2.84 11.13
N MET A 133 9.81 -2.42 11.59
CA MET A 133 9.16 -2.93 12.80
C MET A 133 7.73 -3.30 12.48
N ASN A 134 7.23 -4.32 13.16
CA ASN A 134 5.79 -4.56 13.14
C ASN A 134 5.06 -3.53 14.00
N GLY A 135 3.82 -3.24 13.63
CA GLY A 135 2.95 -2.33 14.37
C GLY A 135 1.48 -2.66 14.16
N MET A 136 0.65 -2.10 15.03
CA MET A 136 -0.81 -2.22 14.98
C MET A 136 -1.42 -0.83 14.79
N ILE A 137 -2.36 -0.72 13.86
CA ILE A 137 -3.27 0.43 13.77
C ILE A 137 -4.62 -0.02 14.33
N THR A 138 -5.14 0.69 15.33
CA THR A 138 -6.42 0.38 15.95
C THR A 138 -7.15 1.64 16.39
N THR A 139 -8.49 1.60 16.39
CA THR A 139 -9.36 2.61 16.98
C THR A 139 -9.82 2.23 18.40
N ASN A 140 -9.52 1.03 18.85
CA ASN A 140 -9.78 0.59 20.22
C ASN A 140 -8.79 1.25 21.18
N GLY A 141 -9.27 2.12 22.07
CA GLY A 141 -8.45 2.76 23.10
C GLY A 141 -8.30 1.98 24.39
N SER A 142 -8.98 0.85 24.52
CA SER A 142 -8.95 -0.03 25.70
C SER A 142 -8.12 -1.27 25.41
N PHE A 143 -6.81 -1.12 25.25
CA PHE A 143 -5.89 -2.23 24.99
C PHE A 143 -4.93 -2.45 26.15
N ASP A 144 -4.56 -3.70 26.39
CA ASP A 144 -3.41 -4.06 27.21
C ASP A 144 -2.15 -3.99 26.36
N LEU A 145 -1.22 -3.13 26.73
CA LEU A 145 -0.03 -2.87 25.92
C LEU A 145 0.88 -4.10 25.80
N GLU A 146 1.02 -4.90 26.85
CA GLU A 146 1.88 -6.08 26.80
C GLU A 146 1.26 -7.17 25.92
N GLU A 147 -0.05 -7.42 26.03
CA GLU A 147 -0.75 -8.34 25.15
C GLU A 147 -0.65 -7.93 23.66
N VAL A 148 -0.85 -6.64 23.38
CA VAL A 148 -0.73 -6.09 22.02
C VAL A 148 0.69 -6.25 21.48
N LYS A 149 1.72 -5.98 22.29
CA LYS A 149 3.13 -6.17 21.88
C LYS A 149 3.43 -7.63 21.51
N GLU A 150 2.91 -8.59 22.28
CA GLU A 150 3.07 -10.01 21.96
C GLU A 150 2.42 -10.37 20.62
N ARG A 151 1.20 -9.89 20.38
CA ARG A 151 0.50 -10.08 19.09
C ARG A 151 1.27 -9.46 17.94
N ILE A 152 1.80 -8.26 18.10
CA ILE A 152 2.58 -7.55 17.08
C ILE A 152 3.88 -8.32 16.77
N ARG A 153 4.61 -8.77 17.79
CA ARG A 153 5.86 -9.54 17.62
C ARG A 153 5.67 -10.89 16.96
N ALA A 154 4.53 -11.52 17.20
CA ALA A 154 4.19 -12.80 16.58
C ALA A 154 3.79 -12.69 15.11
N TYR A 155 3.50 -11.47 14.63
CA TYR A 155 3.07 -11.24 13.24
C TYR A 155 4.21 -11.49 12.26
N GLN A 156 3.92 -12.21 11.18
CA GLN A 156 4.83 -12.44 10.06
C GLN A 156 4.12 -12.20 8.73
N VAL A 157 4.78 -11.50 7.84
CA VAL A 157 4.31 -11.30 6.47
C VAL A 157 4.55 -12.58 5.69
N THR A 158 3.48 -13.23 5.21
CA THR A 158 3.56 -14.48 4.47
C THR A 158 2.63 -14.49 3.25
N GLY A 159 2.99 -15.25 2.23
CA GLY A 159 2.13 -15.51 1.06
C GLY A 159 1.84 -14.28 0.19
N VAL A 160 2.63 -13.22 0.27
CA VAL A 160 2.38 -11.93 -0.41
C VAL A 160 2.41 -12.08 -1.92
N VAL A 161 3.34 -12.88 -2.45
CA VAL A 161 3.47 -13.11 -3.90
C VAL A 161 2.18 -13.72 -4.46
N LEU A 162 1.62 -14.74 -3.81
CA LEU A 162 0.37 -15.38 -4.23
C LEU A 162 -0.85 -14.45 -4.10
N LYS A 163 -0.79 -13.45 -3.23
CA LYS A 163 -1.85 -12.42 -3.13
C LYS A 163 -1.75 -11.36 -4.22
N THR A 164 -0.55 -11.06 -4.70
CA THR A 164 -0.27 -9.95 -5.63
C THR A 164 -0.22 -10.38 -7.09
N THR A 165 0.11 -11.63 -7.36
CA THR A 165 0.20 -12.17 -8.72
C THR A 165 -1.12 -12.08 -9.48
N THR A 166 -1.04 -11.99 -10.80
CA THR A 166 -2.22 -12.08 -11.66
C THR A 166 -2.93 -13.43 -11.45
N LYS A 167 -4.25 -13.44 -11.56
CA LYS A 167 -5.05 -14.68 -11.40
C LYS A 167 -4.98 -15.57 -12.63
N GLU A 168 -4.81 -14.96 -13.80
CA GLU A 168 -4.82 -15.65 -15.08
C GLU A 168 -3.71 -15.12 -15.96
N LYS A 169 -3.19 -16.01 -16.81
CA LYS A 169 -2.27 -15.65 -17.87
C LYS A 169 -2.94 -14.71 -18.86
N TYR A 170 -2.25 -13.66 -19.28
CA TYR A 170 -2.70 -12.77 -20.35
C TYR A 170 -1.54 -12.34 -21.24
N VAL A 171 -1.87 -11.89 -22.45
CA VAL A 171 -0.91 -11.51 -23.48
C VAL A 171 -1.14 -10.05 -23.88
N LEU A 172 -0.06 -9.28 -23.94
CA LEU A 172 0.00 -7.99 -24.62
C LEU A 172 0.60 -8.26 -26.02
N PRO A 173 -0.20 -8.11 -27.09
CA PRO A 173 0.24 -8.46 -28.44
C PRO A 173 1.36 -7.54 -28.93
N GLY A 174 2.29 -8.09 -29.69
CA GLY A 174 3.40 -7.38 -30.34
C GLY A 174 3.99 -8.23 -31.46
N GLU A 175 4.70 -7.57 -32.38
CA GLU A 175 5.32 -8.24 -33.53
C GLU A 175 6.81 -8.52 -33.35
N GLY A 176 7.39 -8.05 -32.24
CA GLY A 176 8.81 -8.19 -31.92
C GLY A 176 9.12 -9.45 -31.11
N LYS A 177 10.09 -9.32 -30.21
CA LYS A 177 10.52 -10.43 -29.35
C LYS A 177 9.39 -10.90 -28.42
N LYS A 178 9.30 -12.20 -28.23
CA LYS A 178 8.43 -12.81 -27.22
C LYS A 178 9.10 -12.70 -25.84
N VAL A 179 8.36 -12.21 -24.86
CA VAL A 179 8.84 -12.04 -23.48
C VAL A 179 7.86 -12.75 -22.55
N ALA A 180 8.38 -13.62 -21.70
CA ALA A 180 7.63 -14.17 -20.57
C ALA A 180 7.90 -13.31 -19.33
N LEU A 181 6.86 -12.74 -18.76
CA LEU A 181 6.91 -11.99 -17.52
C LEU A 181 6.23 -12.79 -16.41
N MET A 182 7.02 -13.29 -15.46
CA MET A 182 6.48 -13.93 -14.25
C MET A 182 6.01 -12.82 -13.28
N ASP A 183 4.73 -12.85 -12.95
CA ASP A 183 4.13 -11.83 -12.10
C ASP A 183 4.26 -12.19 -10.61
N PHE A 184 5.30 -11.70 -9.96
CA PHE A 184 5.50 -11.78 -8.51
C PHE A 184 5.02 -10.51 -7.78
N GLY A 185 4.05 -9.79 -8.34
CA GLY A 185 3.63 -8.47 -7.91
C GLY A 185 4.22 -7.36 -8.80
N ALA A 186 4.28 -7.62 -10.09
CA ALA A 186 4.84 -6.68 -11.07
C ALA A 186 3.94 -5.45 -11.27
N LYS A 187 4.55 -4.28 -11.34
CA LYS A 187 3.86 -3.06 -11.77
C LYS A 187 3.43 -3.19 -13.22
N LYS A 188 2.21 -2.75 -13.53
CA LYS A 188 1.67 -2.79 -14.91
C LYS A 188 2.59 -2.12 -15.93
N ASN A 189 3.33 -1.10 -15.52
CA ASN A 189 4.24 -0.40 -16.41
C ASN A 189 5.40 -1.26 -16.91
N ILE A 190 5.82 -2.30 -16.19
CA ILE A 190 6.87 -3.23 -16.67
C ILE A 190 6.42 -3.90 -17.97
N ALA A 191 5.23 -4.52 -17.96
CA ALA A 191 4.68 -5.16 -19.14
C ALA A 191 4.39 -4.16 -20.28
N ARG A 192 3.84 -2.97 -19.93
CA ARG A 192 3.54 -1.91 -20.89
C ARG A 192 4.79 -1.38 -21.58
N GLU A 193 5.87 -1.16 -20.85
CA GLU A 193 7.11 -0.65 -21.41
C GLU A 193 7.81 -1.66 -22.33
N LEU A 194 7.72 -2.95 -22.03
CA LEU A 194 8.17 -3.99 -22.95
C LEU A 194 7.32 -4.01 -24.22
N ASN A 195 6.00 -3.95 -24.09
CA ASN A 195 5.07 -3.94 -25.21
C ASN A 195 5.22 -2.70 -26.09
N LYS A 196 5.40 -1.50 -25.52
CA LYS A 196 5.68 -0.27 -26.28
C LYS A 196 6.94 -0.37 -27.14
N ARG A 197 7.90 -1.22 -26.76
CA ARG A 197 9.10 -1.52 -27.53
C ARG A 197 8.90 -2.62 -28.58
N GLY A 198 7.62 -2.97 -28.82
CA GLY A 198 7.22 -3.93 -29.85
C GLY A 198 7.22 -5.39 -29.38
N CYS A 199 7.55 -5.69 -28.12
CA CYS A 199 7.53 -7.06 -27.63
C CYS A 199 6.09 -7.60 -27.51
N GLU A 200 5.92 -8.89 -27.88
CA GLU A 200 4.79 -9.68 -27.42
C GLU A 200 5.08 -10.12 -25.97
N VAL A 201 4.28 -9.67 -24.99
CA VAL A 201 4.51 -9.95 -23.58
C VAL A 201 3.43 -10.87 -23.05
N THR A 202 3.82 -12.08 -22.65
CA THR A 202 2.94 -13.02 -21.94
C THR A 202 3.21 -12.89 -20.45
N VAL A 203 2.20 -12.46 -19.68
CA VAL A 203 2.28 -12.36 -18.23
C VAL A 203 1.71 -13.61 -17.60
N TYR A 204 2.49 -14.26 -16.75
CA TYR A 204 2.17 -15.51 -16.11
C TYR A 204 1.96 -15.33 -14.60
N PRO A 205 0.98 -16.06 -13.98
CA PRO A 205 0.91 -16.22 -12.54
C PRO A 205 2.22 -16.73 -11.94
N ALA A 206 2.50 -16.38 -10.69
CA ALA A 206 3.75 -16.74 -10.00
C ALA A 206 3.98 -18.25 -9.85
N ASP A 207 2.91 -19.03 -9.80
CA ASP A 207 2.92 -20.49 -9.64
C ASP A 207 2.91 -21.26 -10.97
N THR A 208 3.04 -20.58 -12.11
CA THR A 208 3.06 -21.24 -13.42
C THR A 208 4.30 -22.09 -13.58
N PRO A 209 4.15 -23.39 -13.93
CA PRO A 209 5.29 -24.29 -14.17
C PRO A 209 6.19 -23.79 -15.32
N ALA A 210 7.50 -23.97 -15.18
CA ALA A 210 8.49 -23.57 -16.17
C ALA A 210 8.22 -24.19 -17.57
N GLU A 211 7.75 -25.43 -17.61
CA GLU A 211 7.41 -26.14 -18.85
C GLU A 211 6.29 -25.43 -19.63
N GLU A 212 5.31 -24.81 -18.92
CA GLU A 212 4.25 -24.06 -19.57
C GLU A 212 4.79 -22.76 -20.15
N VAL A 213 5.64 -22.06 -19.40
CA VAL A 213 6.30 -20.84 -19.87
C VAL A 213 7.11 -21.10 -21.13
N LEU A 214 7.91 -22.15 -21.15
CA LEU A 214 8.79 -22.54 -22.27
C LEU A 214 8.04 -22.90 -23.54
N LYS A 215 6.76 -23.32 -23.46
CA LYS A 215 5.93 -23.59 -24.65
C LYS A 215 5.78 -22.38 -25.57
N THR A 216 5.83 -21.17 -25.03
CA THR A 216 5.75 -19.93 -25.82
C THR A 216 7.06 -19.54 -26.49
N LYS A 217 8.16 -20.22 -26.18
CA LYS A 217 9.53 -19.92 -26.69
C LYS A 217 9.88 -18.44 -26.53
N PRO A 218 9.84 -17.93 -25.29
CA PRO A 218 10.12 -16.52 -25.03
C PRO A 218 11.60 -16.17 -25.24
#